data_37d0b40e5246da8cb2bca8e8c7af6ee9
#
_entry.id   37d0b40e5246da8cb2bca8e8c7af6ee9
#
_cell.length_a   1.000
_cell.length_b   1.000
_cell.length_c   1.000
_cell.angle_alpha   90.00
_cell.angle_beta   90.00
_cell.angle_gamma   90.00
#
_symmetry.space_group_name_H-M   'P 1'
#
loop_
_entity.id
_entity.type
_entity.pdbx_description
1 polymer ?
#
loop_
_entity_poly.entity_id
_entity_poly.type
_entity_poly.pdbx_seq_one_letter_code
_entity_poly.pdbx_strand_id
1 'polypeptide(L)'
;MTEQGTSTTAGPSLTVAAVARRLGVAPATLRTWDRRYGLGPSEHLAGSHRRYSSNDVSRLLVMRRLTLEGVAPSEAARAALTSNEPVVSPTPGPTTTEVLDAYSDAVPMAPDPAALVSAATHFDNAAVRWMLARVHARDVIAWWAELVGPALRLLAERAVLERPGESAAPALEAAAFAELRSRAAVATARQGQGGAGASAEKRPSVLVVPAAGHADLLAHSLATALQGNGVRARVLSAGGAAAVATAVQRFTPTAVLLHVGPDEEEEARADRLLAAVAERTSAPIFVHREGAAPFEPSTPVAVHRVRTLTGALHEVLAVLG
;
A
#
# COMPACT_ATOMS: atom_id res chain seq x y z
N MET A 1 -10.53 46.91 -36.33
CA MET A 1 -10.44 46.83 -34.86
C MET A 1 -11.19 45.57 -34.45
N THR A 2 -10.46 44.51 -34.23
CA THR A 2 -11.00 43.18 -33.89
C THR A 2 -10.51 42.88 -32.49
N GLU A 3 -11.43 42.93 -31.54
CA GLU A 3 -11.16 42.52 -30.15
C GLU A 3 -11.02 41.00 -30.09
N GLN A 4 -9.82 40.53 -29.72
CA GLN A 4 -9.57 39.14 -29.39
C GLN A 4 -9.94 38.94 -27.93
N GLY A 5 -11.07 38.25 -27.70
CA GLY A 5 -11.46 37.76 -26.39
C GLY A 5 -10.46 36.70 -25.90
N THR A 6 -9.76 36.98 -24.82
CA THR A 6 -8.91 36.02 -24.08
C THR A 6 -9.78 34.96 -23.39
N SER A 7 -9.90 33.78 -24.00
CA SER A 7 -10.49 32.62 -23.34
C SER A 7 -9.56 32.15 -22.24
N THR A 8 -9.90 32.48 -21.01
CA THR A 8 -9.23 31.90 -19.82
C THR A 8 -9.59 30.40 -19.77
N THR A 9 -8.62 29.55 -20.01
CA THR A 9 -8.76 28.10 -19.91
C THR A 9 -9.01 27.71 -18.43
N ALA A 10 -10.29 27.51 -18.10
CA ALA A 10 -10.68 27.00 -16.78
C ALA A 10 -10.10 25.59 -16.59
N GLY A 11 -9.25 25.42 -15.60
CA GLY A 11 -8.70 24.12 -15.21
C GLY A 11 -9.80 23.13 -14.75
N PRO A 12 -9.50 21.84 -14.61
CA PRO A 12 -10.49 20.82 -14.25
C PRO A 12 -11.13 21.14 -12.88
N SER A 13 -12.46 21.29 -12.87
CA SER A 13 -13.24 21.59 -11.66
C SER A 13 -13.81 20.33 -11.04
N LEU A 14 -13.78 20.21 -9.69
CA LEU A 14 -14.19 19.04 -8.93
C LEU A 14 -15.60 19.17 -8.35
N THR A 15 -16.32 18.05 -8.26
CA THR A 15 -17.62 17.98 -7.58
C THR A 15 -17.46 18.00 -6.07
N VAL A 16 -18.51 18.38 -5.31
CA VAL A 16 -18.52 18.37 -3.82
C VAL A 16 -18.11 17.00 -3.26
N ALA A 17 -18.61 15.91 -3.86
CA ALA A 17 -18.27 14.55 -3.42
C ALA A 17 -16.80 14.20 -3.68
N ALA A 18 -16.22 14.65 -4.79
CA ALA A 18 -14.81 14.45 -5.09
C ALA A 18 -13.90 15.24 -4.14
N VAL A 19 -14.28 16.50 -3.83
CA VAL A 19 -13.55 17.34 -2.86
C VAL A 19 -13.65 16.78 -1.45
N ALA A 20 -14.84 16.37 -1.00
CA ALA A 20 -15.05 15.76 0.31
C ALA A 20 -14.17 14.52 0.50
N ARG A 21 -14.14 13.63 -0.50
CA ARG A 21 -13.29 12.45 -0.52
C ARG A 21 -11.80 12.80 -0.52
N ARG A 22 -11.39 13.79 -1.33
CA ARG A 22 -10.00 14.27 -1.42
C ARG A 22 -9.51 14.88 -0.10
N LEU A 23 -10.39 15.60 0.60
CA LEU A 23 -10.09 16.22 1.89
C LEU A 23 -10.29 15.26 3.07
N GLY A 24 -10.88 14.09 2.87
CA GLY A 24 -11.22 13.16 3.96
C GLY A 24 -12.19 13.78 4.98
N VAL A 25 -13.18 14.55 4.50
CA VAL A 25 -14.23 15.16 5.32
C VAL A 25 -15.61 14.79 4.76
N ALA A 26 -16.64 14.87 5.61
CA ALA A 26 -18.00 14.65 5.12
C ALA A 26 -18.46 15.78 4.18
N PRO A 27 -19.28 15.51 3.15
CA PRO A 27 -19.87 16.55 2.31
C PRO A 27 -20.64 17.62 3.10
N ALA A 28 -21.22 17.24 4.26
CA ALA A 28 -21.88 18.16 5.19
C ALA A 28 -20.91 19.16 5.82
N THR A 29 -19.68 18.74 6.10
CA THR A 29 -18.62 19.62 6.62
C THR A 29 -18.25 20.69 5.60
N LEU A 30 -18.10 20.34 4.32
CA LEU A 30 -17.83 21.30 3.26
C LEU A 30 -18.97 22.32 3.10
N ARG A 31 -20.24 21.90 3.22
CA ARG A 31 -21.39 22.82 3.21
C ARG A 31 -21.39 23.77 4.40
N THR A 32 -20.92 23.29 5.56
CA THR A 32 -20.78 24.13 6.76
C THR A 32 -19.66 25.14 6.59
N TRP A 33 -18.53 24.74 6.02
CA TRP A 33 -17.40 25.63 5.75
C TRP A 33 -17.77 26.69 4.68
N ASP A 34 -18.51 26.30 3.65
CA ASP A 34 -19.08 27.23 2.67
C ASP A 34 -19.97 28.28 3.37
N ARG A 35 -21.00 27.82 4.08
CA ARG A 35 -21.99 28.70 4.70
C ARG A 35 -21.43 29.59 5.82
N ARG A 36 -20.52 29.07 6.66
CA ARG A 36 -20.01 29.80 7.84
C ARG A 36 -18.78 30.64 7.53
N TYR A 37 -17.97 30.23 6.60
CA TYR A 37 -16.64 30.80 6.38
C TYR A 37 -16.40 31.24 4.93
N GLY A 38 -17.35 31.04 4.02
CA GLY A 38 -17.21 31.42 2.62
C GLY A 38 -16.20 30.56 1.83
N LEU A 39 -15.88 29.37 2.32
CA LEU A 39 -14.99 28.44 1.66
C LEU A 39 -15.77 27.49 0.73
N GLY A 40 -16.59 28.06 -0.13
CA GLY A 40 -17.39 27.36 -1.13
C GLY A 40 -16.80 27.38 -2.53
N PRO A 41 -17.49 26.74 -3.51
CA PRO A 41 -17.07 26.75 -4.90
C PRO A 41 -17.21 28.13 -5.50
N SER A 42 -16.15 28.63 -6.13
CA SER A 42 -16.11 29.95 -6.78
C SER A 42 -16.80 29.98 -8.16
N GLU A 43 -16.94 28.84 -8.81
CA GLU A 43 -17.56 28.74 -10.13
C GLU A 43 -19.07 28.45 -10.02
N HIS A 44 -19.89 29.44 -10.38
CA HIS A 44 -21.33 29.34 -10.49
C HIS A 44 -21.76 29.50 -11.95
N LEU A 45 -22.02 28.41 -12.65
CA LEU A 45 -22.81 28.43 -13.85
C LEU A 45 -24.28 28.24 -13.46
N ALA A 46 -25.13 29.17 -13.81
CA ALA A 46 -26.56 29.08 -13.56
C ALA A 46 -27.13 27.77 -14.15
N GLY A 47 -27.73 26.92 -13.28
CA GLY A 47 -28.31 25.63 -13.68
C GLY A 47 -27.35 24.44 -13.65
N SER A 48 -26.07 24.60 -13.27
CA SER A 48 -25.09 23.52 -13.17
C SER A 48 -24.77 23.15 -11.71
N HIS A 49 -24.37 21.90 -11.49
CA HIS A 49 -23.89 21.45 -10.17
C HIS A 49 -22.66 22.25 -9.74
N ARG A 50 -22.67 22.74 -8.49
CA ARG A 50 -21.56 23.49 -7.86
C ARG A 50 -20.24 22.74 -8.03
N ARG A 51 -19.23 23.39 -8.61
CA ARG A 51 -17.91 22.82 -8.84
C ARG A 51 -16.84 23.68 -8.19
N TYR A 52 -15.87 23.01 -7.55
CA TYR A 52 -14.73 23.63 -6.92
C TYR A 52 -13.58 23.77 -7.92
N SER A 53 -13.07 24.97 -8.06
CA SER A 53 -11.84 25.25 -8.81
C SER A 53 -10.61 24.72 -8.05
N SER A 54 -9.46 24.68 -8.72
CA SER A 54 -8.18 24.30 -8.09
C SER A 54 -7.84 25.21 -6.91
N ASN A 55 -8.16 26.52 -7.03
CA ASN A 55 -7.94 27.50 -5.97
C ASN A 55 -8.85 27.27 -4.75
N ASP A 56 -10.11 26.93 -4.98
CA ASP A 56 -11.03 26.58 -3.89
C ASP A 56 -10.54 25.36 -3.12
N VAL A 57 -10.05 24.34 -3.84
CA VAL A 57 -9.50 23.15 -3.22
C VAL A 57 -8.24 23.46 -2.40
N SER A 58 -7.37 24.34 -2.89
CA SER A 58 -6.18 24.78 -2.16
C SER A 58 -6.54 25.49 -0.84
N ARG A 59 -7.52 26.41 -0.87
CA ARG A 59 -8.03 27.05 0.33
C ARG A 59 -8.63 26.07 1.35
N LEU A 60 -9.39 25.09 0.87
CA LEU A 60 -9.95 24.04 1.72
C LEU A 60 -8.87 23.13 2.34
N LEU A 61 -7.77 22.90 1.63
CA LEU A 61 -6.62 22.16 2.18
C LEU A 61 -5.94 22.94 3.31
N VAL A 62 -5.73 24.24 3.15
CA VAL A 62 -5.19 25.11 4.21
C VAL A 62 -6.12 25.12 5.43
N MET A 63 -7.43 25.29 5.21
CA MET A 63 -8.44 25.24 6.29
C MET A 63 -8.35 23.93 7.07
N ARG A 64 -8.30 22.80 6.36
CA ARG A 64 -8.22 21.48 6.98
C ARG A 64 -6.93 21.30 7.78
N ARG A 65 -5.77 21.66 7.21
CA ARG A 65 -4.47 21.57 7.86
C ARG A 65 -4.49 22.30 9.20
N LEU A 66 -4.85 23.58 9.19
CA LEU A 66 -4.86 24.41 10.40
C LEU A 66 -5.85 23.89 11.45
N THR A 67 -7.00 23.37 11.03
CA THR A 67 -7.97 22.76 11.94
C THR A 67 -7.43 21.49 12.60
N LEU A 68 -6.66 20.68 11.88
CA LEU A 68 -6.00 19.49 12.43
C LEU A 68 -4.85 19.86 13.37
N GLU A 69 -4.18 20.99 13.14
CA GLU A 69 -3.15 21.56 14.02
C GLU A 69 -3.74 22.20 15.28
N GLY A 70 -5.08 22.14 15.45
CA GLY A 70 -5.79 22.68 16.63
C GLY A 70 -6.11 24.17 16.54
N VAL A 71 -5.89 24.82 15.40
CA VAL A 71 -6.28 26.22 15.19
C VAL A 71 -7.81 26.33 15.16
N ALA A 72 -8.36 27.35 15.82
CA ALA A 72 -9.79 27.57 15.84
C ALA A 72 -10.36 27.70 14.40
N PRO A 73 -11.51 27.07 14.08
CA PRO A 73 -12.02 27.02 12.72
C PRO A 73 -12.23 28.38 12.05
N SER A 74 -12.56 29.40 12.82
CA SER A 74 -12.70 30.78 12.32
C SER A 74 -11.36 31.40 11.91
N GLU A 75 -10.30 31.10 12.64
CA GLU A 75 -8.94 31.57 12.34
C GLU A 75 -8.33 30.79 11.17
N ALA A 76 -8.53 29.48 11.16
CA ALA A 76 -8.12 28.62 10.06
C ALA A 76 -8.76 29.05 8.74
N ALA A 77 -10.04 29.40 8.77
CA ALA A 77 -10.77 29.91 7.59
C ALA A 77 -10.24 31.24 7.10
N ARG A 78 -9.95 32.17 8.03
CA ARG A 78 -9.37 33.48 7.68
C ARG A 78 -8.01 33.30 7.01
N ALA A 79 -7.14 32.48 7.57
CA ALA A 79 -5.86 32.15 6.97
C ALA A 79 -6.00 31.49 5.59
N ALA A 80 -6.97 30.59 5.43
CA ALA A 80 -7.26 29.93 4.16
C ALA A 80 -7.75 30.92 3.07
N LEU A 81 -8.53 31.93 3.44
CA LEU A 81 -9.03 32.95 2.50
C LEU A 81 -7.95 33.99 2.12
N THR A 82 -7.02 34.27 3.03
CA THR A 82 -5.91 35.22 2.79
C THR A 82 -4.70 34.58 2.12
N SER A 83 -4.61 33.25 2.08
CA SER A 83 -3.57 32.54 1.34
C SER A 83 -3.81 32.69 -0.16
N ASN A 84 -3.34 33.81 -0.69
CA ASN A 84 -3.34 34.14 -2.11
C ASN A 84 -1.96 33.75 -2.67
N GLU A 85 -1.61 32.47 -2.62
CA GLU A 85 -0.47 32.01 -3.40
C GLU A 85 -0.92 31.84 -4.86
N PRO A 86 -0.35 32.66 -5.78
CA PRO A 86 -0.61 32.45 -7.20
C PRO A 86 -0.06 31.09 -7.59
N VAL A 87 -0.87 30.29 -8.25
CA VAL A 87 -0.41 29.08 -8.96
C VAL A 87 0.66 29.51 -9.95
N VAL A 88 1.93 29.40 -9.55
CA VAL A 88 3.04 29.47 -10.47
C VAL A 88 2.89 28.31 -11.45
N SER A 89 2.96 28.64 -12.74
CA SER A 89 2.85 27.73 -13.89
C SER A 89 3.60 26.41 -13.74
N PRO A 90 3.16 25.34 -14.43
CA PRO A 90 3.40 23.97 -14.04
C PRO A 90 4.86 23.54 -14.26
N THR A 91 5.66 23.67 -13.25
CA THR A 91 6.59 22.59 -12.94
C THR A 91 5.70 21.39 -12.62
N PRO A 92 5.98 20.16 -13.08
CA PRO A 92 5.19 19.01 -12.70
C PRO A 92 5.09 19.00 -11.19
N GLY A 93 3.95 19.43 -10.65
CA GLY A 93 3.73 19.48 -9.21
C GLY A 93 3.78 18.03 -8.68
N PRO A 94 4.06 17.87 -7.37
CA PRO A 94 4.13 16.54 -6.79
C PRO A 94 2.88 15.77 -7.18
N THR A 95 3.08 14.58 -7.68
CA THR A 95 2.00 13.66 -8.04
C THR A 95 1.08 13.47 -6.83
N THR A 96 -0.16 13.09 -7.05
CA THR A 96 -1.10 12.78 -5.94
C THR A 96 -0.48 11.81 -4.94
N THR A 97 0.45 10.99 -5.39
CA THR A 97 1.25 10.05 -4.59
C THR A 97 2.28 10.77 -3.70
N GLU A 98 2.98 11.79 -4.20
CA GLU A 98 3.96 12.58 -3.41
C GLU A 98 3.29 13.44 -2.35
N VAL A 99 2.09 13.97 -2.66
CA VAL A 99 1.28 14.71 -1.66
C VAL A 99 0.75 13.76 -0.58
N LEU A 100 0.29 12.55 -0.94
CA LEU A 100 -0.10 11.52 0.01
C LEU A 100 1.10 11.04 0.84
N ASP A 101 2.28 10.92 0.25
CA ASP A 101 3.53 10.56 0.90
C ASP A 101 3.96 11.62 1.95
N ALA A 102 3.96 12.90 1.57
CA ALA A 102 4.28 14.00 2.48
C ALA A 102 3.29 14.08 3.67
N TYR A 103 2.01 13.74 3.45
CA TYR A 103 1.03 13.69 4.54
C TYR A 103 1.07 12.38 5.35
N SER A 104 1.53 11.28 4.77
CA SER A 104 1.76 10.03 5.51
C SER A 104 2.89 10.17 6.53
N ASP A 105 3.89 11.02 6.25
CA ASP A 105 5.01 11.27 7.15
C ASP A 105 4.68 12.25 8.29
N ALA A 106 3.63 13.06 8.15
CA ALA A 106 3.38 14.17 9.08
C ALA A 106 2.85 13.73 10.46
N VAL A 107 2.13 12.59 10.56
CA VAL A 107 1.68 12.00 11.83
C VAL A 107 1.67 10.48 11.70
N PRO A 108 2.72 9.79 12.16
CA PRO A 108 2.73 8.35 12.26
C PRO A 108 1.57 7.90 13.14
N MET A 109 0.74 7.01 12.63
CA MET A 109 -0.31 6.39 13.43
C MET A 109 0.27 5.16 14.13
N ALA A 110 0.07 5.07 15.45
CA ALA A 110 0.45 3.88 16.19
C ALA A 110 -0.35 2.66 15.68
N PRO A 111 0.26 1.48 15.57
CA PRO A 111 -0.43 0.27 15.18
C PRO A 111 -1.47 -0.11 16.25
N ASP A 112 -2.71 -0.34 15.83
CA ASP A 112 -3.81 -0.80 16.68
C ASP A 112 -4.56 -1.94 15.99
N PRO A 113 -4.10 -3.19 16.16
CA PRO A 113 -4.76 -4.36 15.58
C PRO A 113 -6.21 -4.54 16.06
N ALA A 114 -6.52 -4.17 17.30
CA ALA A 114 -7.87 -4.32 17.85
C ALA A 114 -8.84 -3.33 17.20
N ALA A 115 -8.43 -2.08 16.98
CA ALA A 115 -9.20 -1.10 16.24
C ALA A 115 -9.40 -1.54 14.77
N LEU A 116 -8.36 -2.11 14.13
CA LEU A 116 -8.48 -2.64 12.77
C LEU A 116 -9.47 -3.79 12.68
N VAL A 117 -9.45 -4.73 13.64
CA VAL A 117 -10.42 -5.82 13.77
C VAL A 117 -11.83 -5.27 13.98
N SER A 118 -11.99 -4.28 14.86
CA SER A 118 -13.29 -3.64 15.09
C SER A 118 -13.83 -3.01 13.82
N ALA A 119 -13.03 -2.25 13.09
CA ALA A 119 -13.43 -1.65 11.82
C ALA A 119 -13.81 -2.72 10.77
N ALA A 120 -13.03 -3.80 10.66
CA ALA A 120 -13.31 -4.89 9.75
C ALA A 120 -14.63 -5.62 10.08
N THR A 121 -14.89 -5.91 11.35
CA THR A 121 -16.11 -6.59 11.80
C THR A 121 -17.37 -5.74 11.67
N HIS A 122 -17.24 -4.42 11.68
CA HIS A 122 -18.34 -3.49 11.41
C HIS A 122 -18.44 -3.09 9.93
N PHE A 123 -17.63 -3.69 9.05
CA PHE A 123 -17.56 -3.37 7.60
C PHE A 123 -17.29 -1.89 7.31
N ASP A 124 -16.59 -1.19 8.23
CA ASP A 124 -16.10 0.16 7.99
C ASP A 124 -14.85 0.13 7.08
N ASN A 125 -15.10 -0.11 5.80
CA ASN A 125 -14.04 -0.19 4.80
C ASN A 125 -13.25 1.12 4.64
N ALA A 126 -13.80 2.25 5.08
CA ALA A 126 -13.08 3.53 5.03
C ALA A 126 -12.03 3.59 6.14
N ALA A 127 -12.41 3.21 7.38
CA ALA A 127 -11.49 3.12 8.51
C ALA A 127 -10.41 2.06 8.27
N VAL A 128 -10.77 0.87 7.74
CA VAL A 128 -9.81 -0.19 7.40
C VAL A 128 -8.75 0.33 6.44
N ARG A 129 -9.16 0.89 5.30
CA ARG A 129 -8.21 1.43 4.31
C ARG A 129 -7.36 2.57 4.86
N TRP A 130 -7.96 3.43 5.68
CA TRP A 130 -7.25 4.54 6.30
C TRP A 130 -6.15 4.06 7.26
N MET A 131 -6.44 3.09 8.12
CA MET A 131 -5.46 2.50 9.04
C MET A 131 -4.34 1.76 8.29
N LEU A 132 -4.70 0.93 7.31
CA LEU A 132 -3.73 0.19 6.50
C LEU A 132 -2.75 1.12 5.76
N ALA A 133 -3.22 2.26 5.27
CA ALA A 133 -2.37 3.20 4.53
C ALA A 133 -1.45 4.04 5.42
N ARG A 134 -1.83 4.30 6.68
CA ARG A 134 -1.12 5.26 7.55
C ARG A 134 -0.19 4.61 8.57
N VAL A 135 -0.46 3.38 8.98
CA VAL A 135 0.41 2.66 9.90
C VAL A 135 1.62 2.15 9.12
N HIS A 136 2.83 2.50 9.58
CA HIS A 136 4.08 2.10 8.95
C HIS A 136 4.08 2.25 7.42
N ALA A 137 3.73 3.43 6.93
CA ALA A 137 3.52 3.70 5.50
C ALA A 137 4.72 3.34 4.61
N ARG A 138 5.95 3.37 5.16
CA ARG A 138 7.21 3.03 4.46
C ARG A 138 7.83 1.72 4.88
N ASP A 139 7.39 1.13 5.99
CA ASP A 139 7.92 -0.13 6.51
C ASP A 139 6.86 -1.23 6.44
N VAL A 140 6.92 -2.01 5.37
CA VAL A 140 5.99 -3.12 5.14
C VAL A 140 6.19 -4.25 6.15
N ILE A 141 7.40 -4.42 6.67
CA ILE A 141 7.71 -5.46 7.66
C ILE A 141 7.07 -5.11 9.00
N ALA A 142 7.27 -3.88 9.48
CA ALA A 142 6.62 -3.39 10.69
C ALA A 142 5.09 -3.34 10.52
N TRP A 143 4.59 -2.92 9.37
CA TRP A 143 3.15 -2.92 9.02
C TRP A 143 2.53 -4.31 9.17
N TRP A 144 3.21 -5.34 8.66
CA TRP A 144 2.76 -6.73 8.83
C TRP A 144 2.86 -7.17 10.29
N ALA A 145 4.05 -7.01 10.91
CA ALA A 145 4.33 -7.56 12.24
C ALA A 145 3.50 -6.93 13.36
N GLU A 146 3.20 -5.64 13.25
CA GLU A 146 2.57 -4.88 14.32
C GLU A 146 1.08 -4.57 14.07
N LEU A 147 0.61 -4.65 12.84
CA LEU A 147 -0.78 -4.35 12.51
C LEU A 147 -1.54 -5.52 11.88
N VAL A 148 -1.15 -5.95 10.68
CA VAL A 148 -1.99 -6.85 9.87
C VAL A 148 -1.95 -8.28 10.38
N GLY A 149 -0.76 -8.83 10.63
CA GLY A 149 -0.61 -10.18 11.17
C GLY A 149 -1.33 -10.37 12.52
N PRO A 150 -1.14 -9.48 13.52
CA PRO A 150 -1.90 -9.52 14.75
C PRO A 150 -3.42 -9.39 14.55
N ALA A 151 -3.89 -8.50 13.65
CA ALA A 151 -5.32 -8.34 13.39
C ALA A 151 -5.94 -9.61 12.79
N LEU A 152 -5.26 -10.26 11.84
CA LEU A 152 -5.73 -11.52 11.24
C LEU A 152 -5.75 -12.65 12.28
N ARG A 153 -4.75 -12.75 13.17
CA ARG A 153 -4.78 -13.71 14.29
C ARG A 153 -5.95 -13.46 15.24
N LEU A 154 -6.19 -12.21 15.62
CA LEU A 154 -7.33 -11.84 16.47
C LEU A 154 -8.67 -12.16 15.80
N LEU A 155 -8.78 -12.06 14.48
CA LEU A 155 -9.98 -12.47 13.74
C LEU A 155 -10.12 -14.00 13.73
N ALA A 156 -9.05 -14.74 13.53
CA ALA A 156 -9.06 -16.21 13.51
C ALA A 156 -9.43 -16.83 14.88
N GLU A 157 -9.08 -16.15 15.98
CA GLU A 157 -9.42 -16.59 17.35
C GLU A 157 -10.89 -16.32 17.71
N ARG A 158 -11.62 -15.54 16.92
CA ARG A 158 -13.02 -15.20 17.19
C ARG A 158 -13.95 -16.30 16.68
N ALA A 159 -14.72 -16.89 17.59
CA ALA A 159 -15.88 -17.69 17.22
C ALA A 159 -17.06 -16.75 16.88
N VAL A 160 -17.24 -16.41 15.62
CA VAL A 160 -18.30 -15.52 15.15
C VAL A 160 -19.25 -16.27 14.24
N LEU A 161 -20.56 -16.10 14.46
CA LEU A 161 -21.55 -16.49 13.48
C LEU A 161 -21.66 -15.37 12.44
N GLU A 162 -21.14 -15.63 11.25
CA GLU A 162 -21.17 -14.70 10.12
C GLU A 162 -22.36 -14.98 9.22
N ARG A 163 -22.88 -13.94 8.60
CA ARG A 163 -23.87 -14.10 7.53
C ARG A 163 -23.15 -14.52 6.24
N PRO A 164 -23.81 -15.28 5.36
CA PRO A 164 -23.24 -15.62 4.08
C PRO A 164 -22.79 -14.36 3.30
N GLY A 165 -21.51 -14.30 2.92
CA GLY A 165 -20.93 -13.17 2.22
C GLY A 165 -20.44 -12.01 3.12
N GLU A 166 -20.61 -12.08 4.43
CA GLU A 166 -20.18 -11.08 5.39
C GLU A 166 -19.07 -11.65 6.30
N SER A 167 -17.92 -11.97 5.73
CA SER A 167 -16.76 -12.40 6.52
C SER A 167 -15.73 -11.28 6.64
N ALA A 168 -15.34 -10.95 7.88
CA ALA A 168 -14.40 -9.88 8.16
C ALA A 168 -12.97 -10.22 7.73
N ALA A 169 -12.52 -11.46 7.87
CA ALA A 169 -11.16 -11.85 7.55
C ALA A 169 -10.87 -11.74 6.04
N PRO A 170 -11.64 -12.34 5.12
CA PRO A 170 -11.44 -12.14 3.68
C PRO A 170 -11.55 -10.68 3.23
N ALA A 171 -12.41 -9.87 3.87
CA ALA A 171 -12.54 -8.46 3.56
C ALA A 171 -11.28 -7.68 3.96
N LEU A 172 -10.72 -7.96 5.14
CA LEU A 172 -9.47 -7.38 5.60
C LEU A 172 -8.29 -7.81 4.73
N GLU A 173 -8.19 -9.09 4.39
CA GLU A 173 -7.16 -9.61 3.49
C GLU A 173 -7.20 -8.92 2.12
N ALA A 174 -8.38 -8.79 1.53
CA ALA A 174 -8.55 -8.09 0.26
C ALA A 174 -8.11 -6.63 0.33
N ALA A 175 -8.43 -5.93 1.42
CA ALA A 175 -7.99 -4.56 1.66
C ALA A 175 -6.45 -4.47 1.83
N ALA A 176 -5.85 -5.41 2.57
CA ALA A 176 -4.41 -5.49 2.77
C ALA A 176 -3.66 -5.79 1.45
N PHE A 177 -4.18 -6.70 0.61
CA PHE A 177 -3.63 -6.92 -0.74
C PHE A 177 -3.72 -5.67 -1.62
N ALA A 178 -4.81 -4.90 -1.50
CA ALA A 178 -4.96 -3.65 -2.23
C ALA A 178 -3.91 -2.61 -1.78
N GLU A 179 -3.66 -2.52 -0.49
CA GLU A 179 -2.64 -1.64 0.07
C GLU A 179 -1.22 -2.07 -0.36
N LEU A 180 -0.89 -3.37 -0.30
CA LEU A 180 0.41 -3.86 -0.79
C LEU A 180 0.65 -3.55 -2.27
N ARG A 181 -0.38 -3.65 -3.11
CA ARG A 181 -0.27 -3.23 -4.52
C ARG A 181 0.02 -1.74 -4.65
N SER A 182 -0.60 -0.91 -3.83
CA SER A 182 -0.33 0.54 -3.79
C SER A 182 1.12 0.82 -3.40
N ARG A 183 1.60 0.21 -2.31
CA ARG A 183 2.98 0.36 -1.83
C ARG A 183 4.01 -0.13 -2.85
N ALA A 184 3.76 -1.26 -3.49
CA ALA A 184 4.62 -1.79 -4.54
C ALA A 184 4.70 -0.86 -5.76
N ALA A 185 3.58 -0.24 -6.15
CA ALA A 185 3.54 0.73 -7.24
C ALA A 185 4.37 1.99 -6.90
N VAL A 186 4.25 2.50 -5.66
CA VAL A 186 5.06 3.63 -5.17
C VAL A 186 6.55 3.29 -5.18
N ALA A 187 6.93 2.11 -4.67
CA ALA A 187 8.32 1.65 -4.68
C ALA A 187 8.89 1.58 -6.10
N THR A 188 8.11 1.05 -7.04
CA THR A 188 8.50 0.95 -8.46
C THR A 188 8.66 2.34 -9.10
N ALA A 189 7.76 3.28 -8.82
CA ALA A 189 7.80 4.64 -9.34
C ALA A 189 9.06 5.39 -8.85
N ARG A 190 9.40 5.28 -7.56
CA ARG A 190 10.63 5.86 -6.98
C ARG A 190 11.90 5.31 -7.65
N GLN A 191 11.92 4.02 -7.94
CA GLN A 191 13.06 3.39 -8.63
C GLN A 191 13.21 3.86 -10.08
N GLY A 192 12.11 4.21 -10.75
CA GLY A 192 12.13 4.78 -12.11
C GLY A 192 12.66 6.22 -12.16
N GLN A 193 12.51 6.99 -11.10
CA GLN A 193 12.96 8.39 -11.03
C GLN A 193 14.45 8.54 -10.67
N GLY A 194 15.06 7.51 -10.07
CA GLY A 194 16.44 7.53 -9.56
C GLY A 194 17.57 7.36 -10.60
N GLY A 195 17.30 7.55 -11.89
CA GLY A 195 18.32 7.59 -12.93
C GLY A 195 18.13 6.57 -14.06
N ALA A 196 18.06 7.07 -15.26
CA ALA A 196 18.01 6.32 -16.53
C ALA A 196 19.29 5.53 -16.86
N GLY A 197 20.17 5.25 -15.89
CA GLY A 197 21.52 4.72 -16.14
C GLY A 197 21.78 3.26 -15.73
N ALA A 198 20.99 2.66 -14.85
CA ALA A 198 21.13 1.25 -14.53
C ALA A 198 20.00 0.48 -15.21
N SER A 199 20.33 -0.27 -16.24
CA SER A 199 19.36 -1.12 -16.95
C SER A 199 18.61 -1.98 -15.93
N ALA A 200 17.29 -1.97 -15.99
CA ALA A 200 16.41 -2.74 -15.08
C ALA A 200 16.79 -4.24 -15.02
N GLU A 201 17.49 -4.73 -16.03
CA GLU A 201 18.01 -6.10 -16.14
C GLU A 201 19.16 -6.41 -15.17
N LYS A 202 19.91 -5.40 -14.70
CA LYS A 202 21.06 -5.62 -13.79
C LYS A 202 20.70 -5.67 -12.31
N ARG A 203 19.44 -5.40 -11.95
CA ARG A 203 19.02 -5.45 -10.54
C ARG A 203 18.86 -6.89 -10.06
N PRO A 204 19.27 -7.19 -8.82
CA PRO A 204 19.03 -8.51 -8.25
C PRO A 204 17.53 -8.85 -8.28
N SER A 205 17.22 -10.11 -8.47
CA SER A 205 15.87 -10.60 -8.65
C SER A 205 15.56 -11.75 -7.70
N VAL A 206 14.41 -11.68 -7.02
CA VAL A 206 13.97 -12.69 -6.07
C VAL A 206 12.62 -13.26 -6.51
N LEU A 207 12.54 -14.58 -6.61
CA LEU A 207 11.28 -15.28 -6.76
C LEU A 207 10.79 -15.72 -5.39
N VAL A 208 9.65 -15.19 -4.95
CA VAL A 208 8.98 -15.60 -3.71
C VAL A 208 7.95 -16.66 -4.06
N VAL A 209 8.06 -17.83 -3.43
CA VAL A 209 7.21 -19.00 -3.68
C VAL A 209 6.49 -19.35 -2.39
N PRO A 210 5.19 -19.04 -2.23
CA PRO A 210 4.42 -19.53 -1.10
C PRO A 210 4.11 -21.02 -1.27
N ALA A 211 4.28 -21.79 -0.19
CA ALA A 211 3.84 -23.18 -0.15
C ALA A 211 2.31 -23.31 -0.04
N ALA A 212 1.63 -22.26 0.40
CA ALA A 212 0.17 -22.18 0.39
C ALA A 212 -0.40 -22.41 -1.01
N GLY A 213 -1.56 -23.07 -1.08
CA GLY A 213 -2.27 -23.29 -2.35
C GLY A 213 -3.09 -22.10 -2.81
N HIS A 214 -3.06 -21.01 -2.10
CA HIS A 214 -3.83 -19.79 -2.31
C HIS A 214 -2.91 -18.55 -2.23
N ALA A 215 -3.46 -17.38 -2.46
CA ALA A 215 -2.73 -16.13 -2.33
C ALA A 215 -2.27 -15.92 -0.88
N ASP A 216 -0.99 -15.68 -0.69
CA ASP A 216 -0.34 -15.54 0.61
C ASP A 216 0.07 -14.10 0.87
N LEU A 217 -0.60 -13.49 1.83
CA LEU A 217 -0.40 -12.07 2.16
C LEU A 217 0.99 -11.79 2.74
N LEU A 218 1.56 -12.74 3.50
CA LEU A 218 2.91 -12.62 4.06
C LEU A 218 3.97 -12.67 2.96
N ALA A 219 3.84 -13.62 2.01
CA ALA A 219 4.73 -13.69 0.84
C ALA A 219 4.68 -12.40 0.01
N HIS A 220 3.50 -11.81 -0.16
CA HIS A 220 3.34 -10.53 -0.83
C HIS A 220 3.93 -9.36 -0.04
N SER A 221 3.83 -9.37 1.30
CA SER A 221 4.46 -8.38 2.18
C SER A 221 5.98 -8.41 2.03
N LEU A 222 6.57 -9.60 2.05
CA LEU A 222 8.00 -9.78 1.88
C LEU A 222 8.48 -9.35 0.49
N ALA A 223 7.76 -9.72 -0.56
CA ALA A 223 8.07 -9.26 -1.91
C ALA A 223 8.01 -7.74 -2.04
N THR A 224 7.01 -7.11 -1.40
CA THR A 224 6.88 -5.64 -1.41
C THR A 224 8.01 -4.97 -0.63
N ALA A 225 8.43 -5.54 0.50
CA ALA A 225 9.58 -5.05 1.26
C ALA A 225 10.89 -5.16 0.45
N LEU A 226 11.12 -6.27 -0.24
CA LEU A 226 12.25 -6.44 -1.16
C LEU A 226 12.23 -5.41 -2.29
N GLN A 227 11.05 -5.14 -2.88
CA GLN A 227 10.91 -4.08 -3.89
C GLN A 227 11.25 -2.72 -3.33
N GLY A 228 10.85 -2.40 -2.10
CA GLY A 228 11.21 -1.16 -1.40
C GLY A 228 12.73 -0.97 -1.28
N ASN A 229 13.49 -2.06 -1.22
CA ASN A 229 14.96 -2.10 -1.15
C ASN A 229 15.65 -2.26 -2.53
N GLY A 230 14.96 -2.00 -3.63
CA GLY A 230 15.57 -1.99 -4.96
C GLY A 230 15.66 -3.36 -5.65
N VAL A 231 15.17 -4.43 -5.02
CA VAL A 231 15.18 -5.78 -5.56
C VAL A 231 13.97 -6.01 -6.48
N ARG A 232 14.16 -6.69 -7.59
CA ARG A 232 13.06 -7.15 -8.47
C ARG A 232 12.39 -8.39 -7.88
N ALA A 233 11.46 -8.22 -6.96
CA ALA A 233 10.72 -9.33 -6.38
C ALA A 233 9.47 -9.69 -7.19
N ARG A 234 9.19 -10.99 -7.30
CA ARG A 234 7.96 -11.55 -7.88
C ARG A 234 7.42 -12.65 -6.98
N VAL A 235 6.11 -12.69 -6.81
CA VAL A 235 5.44 -13.75 -6.07
C VAL A 235 4.82 -14.72 -7.09
N LEU A 236 5.02 -16.01 -6.89
CA LEU A 236 4.32 -17.04 -7.65
C LEU A 236 2.95 -17.27 -6.98
N SER A 237 1.91 -16.74 -7.57
CA SER A 237 0.57 -16.66 -6.96
C SER A 237 -0.14 -18.01 -6.82
N ALA A 238 0.16 -18.97 -7.66
CA ALA A 238 -0.42 -20.32 -7.62
C ALA A 238 0.39 -21.26 -8.52
N GLY A 239 0.42 -22.52 -8.18
CA GLY A 239 1.01 -23.53 -9.03
C GLY A 239 1.71 -24.63 -8.25
N GLY A 240 1.83 -25.79 -8.89
CA GLY A 240 2.65 -26.89 -8.40
C GLY A 240 4.10 -26.78 -8.88
N ALA A 241 4.87 -27.87 -8.67
CA ALA A 241 6.26 -27.97 -9.03
C ALA A 241 6.58 -27.57 -10.50
N ALA A 242 5.71 -27.93 -11.45
CA ALA A 242 5.88 -27.57 -12.87
C ALA A 242 5.80 -26.04 -13.10
N ALA A 243 4.88 -25.35 -12.41
CA ALA A 243 4.76 -23.89 -12.51
C ALA A 243 5.98 -23.18 -11.92
N VAL A 244 6.47 -23.67 -10.77
CA VAL A 244 7.70 -23.17 -10.14
C VAL A 244 8.89 -23.35 -11.08
N ALA A 245 9.08 -24.56 -11.64
CA ALA A 245 10.14 -24.83 -12.59
C ALA A 245 10.12 -23.88 -13.80
N THR A 246 8.92 -23.64 -14.35
CA THR A 246 8.73 -22.69 -15.46
C THR A 246 9.04 -21.25 -15.02
N ALA A 247 8.59 -20.84 -13.83
CA ALA A 247 8.85 -19.51 -13.32
C ALA A 247 10.33 -19.26 -13.08
N VAL A 248 11.05 -20.22 -12.49
CA VAL A 248 12.51 -20.14 -12.28
C VAL A 248 13.24 -19.97 -13.61
N GLN A 249 12.91 -20.77 -14.62
CA GLN A 249 13.53 -20.66 -15.94
C GLN A 249 13.26 -19.32 -16.63
N ARG A 250 12.04 -18.81 -16.56
CA ARG A 250 11.65 -17.57 -17.24
C ARG A 250 12.15 -16.32 -16.52
N PHE A 251 12.16 -16.33 -15.19
CA PHE A 251 12.51 -15.17 -14.39
C PHE A 251 14.01 -15.10 -14.08
N THR A 252 14.72 -16.24 -14.13
CA THR A 252 16.16 -16.38 -13.82
C THR A 252 16.52 -15.62 -12.52
N PRO A 253 15.94 -16.03 -11.37
CA PRO A 253 16.13 -15.31 -10.13
C PRO A 253 17.57 -15.43 -9.62
N THR A 254 18.08 -14.37 -8.99
CA THR A 254 19.36 -14.38 -8.27
C THR A 254 19.24 -15.00 -6.86
N ALA A 255 18.03 -15.10 -6.33
CA ALA A 255 17.70 -15.87 -5.13
C ALA A 255 16.23 -16.33 -5.19
N VAL A 256 15.93 -17.44 -4.51
CA VAL A 256 14.57 -17.95 -4.37
C VAL A 256 14.22 -17.95 -2.88
N LEU A 257 13.03 -17.47 -2.52
CA LEU A 257 12.52 -17.49 -1.17
C LEU A 257 11.24 -18.31 -1.13
N LEU A 258 11.27 -19.45 -0.44
CA LEU A 258 10.12 -20.30 -0.18
C LEU A 258 9.51 -19.91 1.16
N HIS A 259 8.22 -19.56 1.18
CA HIS A 259 7.47 -19.36 2.41
C HIS A 259 6.63 -20.60 2.72
N VAL A 260 6.74 -21.10 3.95
CA VAL A 260 6.05 -22.30 4.43
C VAL A 260 5.22 -21.91 5.66
N GLY A 261 3.93 -22.11 5.60
CA GLY A 261 3.03 -21.94 6.73
C GLY A 261 3.14 -23.10 7.75
N PRO A 262 2.30 -23.06 8.78
CA PRO A 262 2.36 -24.05 9.88
C PRO A 262 1.76 -25.41 9.52
N ASP A 263 1.03 -25.52 8.42
CA ASP A 263 0.24 -26.71 8.08
C ASP A 263 1.08 -27.84 7.48
N GLU A 264 0.78 -29.11 7.84
CA GLU A 264 1.47 -30.30 7.32
C GLU A 264 1.33 -30.44 5.79
N GLU A 265 0.17 -30.05 5.24
CA GLU A 265 -0.04 -30.07 3.78
C GLU A 265 0.87 -29.06 3.07
N GLU A 266 1.12 -27.92 3.70
CA GLU A 266 2.06 -26.91 3.18
C GLU A 266 3.50 -27.41 3.25
N GLU A 267 3.90 -28.12 4.32
CA GLU A 267 5.21 -28.75 4.42
C GLU A 267 5.45 -29.77 3.29
N ALA A 268 4.49 -30.67 3.09
CA ALA A 268 4.58 -31.66 2.01
C ALA A 268 4.60 -31.03 0.62
N ARG A 269 3.93 -29.88 0.45
CA ARG A 269 4.01 -29.11 -0.78
C ARG A 269 5.33 -28.39 -0.92
N ALA A 270 5.85 -27.81 0.17
CA ALA A 270 7.14 -27.13 0.20
C ALA A 270 8.28 -28.02 -0.26
N ASP A 271 8.31 -29.28 0.20
CA ASP A 271 9.29 -30.28 -0.25
C ASP A 271 9.30 -30.46 -1.78
N ARG A 272 8.12 -30.62 -2.36
CA ARG A 272 7.98 -30.77 -3.82
C ARG A 272 8.39 -29.51 -4.60
N LEU A 273 8.07 -28.34 -4.05
CA LEU A 273 8.44 -27.06 -4.66
C LEU A 273 9.94 -26.82 -4.55
N LEU A 274 10.54 -27.15 -3.40
CA LEU A 274 11.98 -27.03 -3.16
C LEU A 274 12.78 -27.93 -4.12
N ALA A 275 12.38 -29.16 -4.30
CA ALA A 275 13.00 -30.07 -5.28
C ALA A 275 12.93 -29.48 -6.69
N ALA A 276 11.77 -28.97 -7.11
CA ALA A 276 11.60 -28.36 -8.43
C ALA A 276 12.43 -27.08 -8.62
N VAL A 277 12.66 -26.30 -7.58
CA VAL A 277 13.57 -25.15 -7.61
C VAL A 277 15.01 -25.62 -7.76
N ALA A 278 15.47 -26.55 -6.90
CA ALA A 278 16.86 -27.01 -6.88
C ALA A 278 17.30 -27.66 -8.19
N GLU A 279 16.39 -28.34 -8.89
CA GLU A 279 16.66 -28.90 -10.22
C GLU A 279 16.90 -27.84 -11.31
N ARG A 280 16.47 -26.59 -11.11
CA ARG A 280 16.40 -25.56 -12.16
C ARG A 280 17.32 -24.38 -11.94
N THR A 281 17.87 -24.21 -10.75
CA THR A 281 18.77 -23.08 -10.44
C THR A 281 19.78 -23.44 -9.37
N SER A 282 20.96 -22.84 -9.48
CA SER A 282 21.99 -22.85 -8.44
C SER A 282 21.92 -21.61 -7.54
N ALA A 283 20.91 -20.74 -7.74
CA ALA A 283 20.70 -19.57 -6.90
C ALA A 283 20.45 -19.96 -5.43
N PRO A 284 20.90 -19.17 -4.47
CA PRO A 284 20.64 -19.44 -3.04
C PRO A 284 19.13 -19.51 -2.78
N ILE A 285 18.76 -20.52 -1.97
CA ILE A 285 17.37 -20.78 -1.60
C ILE A 285 17.21 -20.47 -0.12
N PHE A 286 16.27 -19.57 0.17
CA PHE A 286 15.87 -19.24 1.53
C PHE A 286 14.54 -19.92 1.84
N VAL A 287 14.41 -20.49 3.03
CA VAL A 287 13.14 -21.04 3.52
C VAL A 287 12.72 -20.24 4.73
N HIS A 288 11.62 -19.52 4.60
CA HIS A 288 11.02 -18.74 5.66
C HIS A 288 9.84 -19.51 6.27
N ARG A 289 9.85 -19.64 7.59
CA ARG A 289 8.75 -20.19 8.39
C ARG A 289 8.65 -19.42 9.70
N GLU A 290 7.57 -18.64 9.89
CA GLU A 290 7.40 -17.79 11.05
C GLU A 290 6.92 -18.59 12.27
N GLY A 291 7.55 -18.38 13.43
CA GLY A 291 7.06 -18.83 14.75
C GLY A 291 7.01 -20.33 15.02
N ALA A 292 7.25 -21.18 14.05
CA ALA A 292 7.12 -22.65 14.16
C ALA A 292 8.49 -23.34 14.27
N ALA A 293 8.43 -24.67 14.50
CA ALA A 293 9.61 -25.54 14.38
C ALA A 293 10.25 -25.37 12.98
N PRO A 294 11.56 -25.52 12.85
CA PRO A 294 12.23 -25.44 11.56
C PRO A 294 11.61 -26.43 10.57
N PHE A 295 11.35 -25.99 9.35
CA PHE A 295 11.03 -26.90 8.27
C PHE A 295 12.29 -27.70 7.90
N GLU A 296 12.19 -29.02 7.94
CA GLU A 296 13.27 -29.92 7.58
C GLU A 296 12.95 -30.56 6.23
N PRO A 297 13.57 -30.10 5.13
CA PRO A 297 13.31 -30.69 3.82
C PRO A 297 13.75 -32.13 3.73
N SER A 298 12.92 -32.98 3.14
CA SER A 298 13.24 -34.38 2.85
C SER A 298 14.26 -34.49 1.72
N THR A 299 14.32 -33.50 0.85
CA THR A 299 15.31 -33.42 -0.25
C THR A 299 16.60 -32.83 0.28
N PRO A 300 17.77 -33.44 0.01
CA PRO A 300 19.07 -32.92 0.44
C PRO A 300 19.49 -31.70 -0.35
N VAL A 301 18.91 -30.54 -0.06
CA VAL A 301 19.18 -29.25 -0.68
C VAL A 301 19.73 -28.29 0.35
N ALA A 302 20.80 -27.59 0.00
CA ALA A 302 21.34 -26.52 0.83
C ALA A 302 20.36 -25.34 0.85
N VAL A 303 19.86 -24.97 2.02
CA VAL A 303 18.90 -23.86 2.21
C VAL A 303 19.33 -22.96 3.36
N HIS A 304 19.09 -21.66 3.22
CA HIS A 304 19.17 -20.69 4.31
C HIS A 304 17.83 -20.68 5.05
N ARG A 305 17.83 -21.04 6.33
CA ARG A 305 16.61 -21.08 7.15
C ARG A 305 16.42 -19.78 7.88
N VAL A 306 15.30 -19.14 7.68
CA VAL A 306 14.94 -17.85 8.29
C VAL A 306 13.61 -17.97 9.02
N ARG A 307 13.56 -17.48 10.27
CA ARG A 307 12.43 -17.65 11.17
C ARG A 307 11.55 -16.43 11.36
N THR A 308 12.03 -15.29 10.92
CA THR A 308 11.30 -14.02 11.04
C THR A 308 11.29 -13.30 9.72
N LEU A 309 10.24 -12.53 9.48
CA LEU A 309 10.10 -11.73 8.26
C LEU A 309 11.25 -10.72 8.10
N THR A 310 11.65 -10.08 9.21
CA THR A 310 12.81 -9.16 9.25
C THR A 310 14.11 -9.89 8.91
N GLY A 311 14.31 -11.08 9.50
CA GLY A 311 15.47 -11.93 9.20
C GLY A 311 15.51 -12.34 7.73
N ALA A 312 14.36 -12.75 7.17
CA ALA A 312 14.26 -13.11 5.76
C ALA A 312 14.65 -11.95 4.83
N LEU A 313 14.15 -10.74 5.12
CA LEU A 313 14.52 -9.55 4.36
C LEU A 313 16.02 -9.28 4.42
N HIS A 314 16.60 -9.25 5.63
CA HIS A 314 18.01 -8.91 5.82
C HIS A 314 18.96 -9.96 5.25
N GLU A 315 18.68 -11.24 5.44
CA GLU A 315 19.53 -12.31 4.91
C GLU A 315 19.51 -12.35 3.38
N VAL A 316 18.32 -12.21 2.78
CA VAL A 316 18.21 -12.12 1.33
C VAL A 316 18.99 -10.91 0.79
N LEU A 317 18.83 -9.73 1.40
CA LEU A 317 19.55 -8.53 0.97
C LEU A 317 21.07 -8.68 1.15
N ALA A 318 21.52 -9.29 2.24
CA ALA A 318 22.96 -9.52 2.50
C ALA A 318 23.61 -10.45 1.45
N VAL A 319 22.88 -11.42 0.94
CA VAL A 319 23.37 -12.34 -0.10
C VAL A 319 23.36 -11.69 -1.49
N LEU A 320 22.45 -10.75 -1.71
CA LEU A 320 22.34 -10.05 -3.00
C LEU A 320 23.32 -8.88 -3.16
N GLY A 321 23.98 -8.46 -2.05
CA GLY A 321 25.05 -7.44 -2.04
C GLY A 321 24.53 -6.07 -2.05
#